data_9f1708b3d7476167803b6c5df64e9247
#
_entry.id   9f1708b3d7476167803b6c5df64e9247
#
_cell.length_a   1.000
_cell.length_b   1.000
_cell.length_c   1.000
_cell.angle_alpha   90.00
_cell.angle_beta   90.00
_cell.angle_gamma   90.00
#
_symmetry.space_group_name_H-M   'P 1'
#
loop_
_entity.id
_entity.type
_entity.pdbx_description
1 polymer ?
#
loop_
_entity_poly.entity_id
_entity_poly.type
_entity_poly.pdbx_seq_one_letter_code
_entity_poly.pdbx_strand_id
1 'polypeptide(L)'
;MSTPLLPSSDDFLLVILSSPSGAGKTTLTKRLLEEFPDLRFSVSHTTRSPRPGEVDGKDYHFVARDGFEERVRNERFLEWAEVHGNLYGTSLGEIERAKADPQCRGMIFDIDYQGARQIRAKLPGITGIFILPPTMPELLRRLRGRASETEEVVQRRYSVAQREIEHYAFFDYLVINDDLSVAFDRMKGILLAERCKRTRLASVAESLLRDAPAT
;
A
#
# COMPACT_ATOMS: atom_id res chain seq x y z
N MET A 1 -31.03 21.08 -5.72
CA MET A 1 -30.15 20.04 -5.14
C MET A 1 -28.99 19.87 -6.12
N SER A 2 -27.83 20.41 -5.80
CA SER A 2 -26.65 20.30 -6.68
C SER A 2 -26.16 18.86 -6.65
N THR A 3 -26.10 18.20 -7.80
CA THR A 3 -25.47 16.91 -7.97
C THR A 3 -24.01 17.04 -7.49
N PRO A 4 -23.51 16.20 -6.57
CA PRO A 4 -22.10 16.25 -6.22
C PRO A 4 -21.29 15.98 -7.48
N LEU A 5 -20.34 16.88 -7.78
CA LEU A 5 -19.37 16.72 -8.86
C LEU A 5 -18.64 15.40 -8.61
N LEU A 6 -18.96 14.38 -9.41
CA LEU A 6 -18.26 13.10 -9.33
C LEU A 6 -16.81 13.33 -9.75
N PRO A 7 -15.84 12.91 -8.93
CA PRO A 7 -14.43 13.01 -9.30
C PRO A 7 -14.17 12.25 -10.60
N SER A 8 -13.34 12.85 -11.46
CA SER A 8 -12.87 12.19 -12.68
C SER A 8 -11.97 10.98 -12.33
N SER A 9 -11.64 10.14 -13.32
CA SER A 9 -10.72 9.02 -13.15
C SER A 9 -9.33 9.42 -12.59
N ASP A 10 -8.97 10.68 -12.67
CA ASP A 10 -7.70 11.23 -12.19
C ASP A 10 -7.66 11.41 -10.66
N ASP A 11 -8.80 11.35 -9.99
CA ASP A 11 -8.92 11.53 -8.53
C ASP A 11 -8.66 10.24 -7.74
N PHE A 12 -8.42 9.11 -8.42
CA PHE A 12 -8.21 7.82 -7.77
C PHE A 12 -6.86 7.78 -7.07
N LEU A 13 -6.88 7.73 -5.72
CA LEU A 13 -5.68 7.77 -4.90
C LEU A 13 -5.00 6.39 -4.84
N LEU A 14 -3.76 6.29 -5.30
CA LEU A 14 -2.94 5.10 -5.17
C LEU A 14 -1.83 5.36 -4.15
N VAL A 15 -1.73 4.49 -3.14
CA VAL A 15 -0.79 4.64 -2.03
C VAL A 15 -0.01 3.36 -1.80
N ILE A 16 1.30 3.43 -1.81
CA ILE A 16 2.18 2.37 -1.34
C ILE A 16 2.50 2.62 0.14
N LEU A 17 2.25 1.62 0.97
CA LEU A 17 2.75 1.55 2.33
C LEU A 17 3.88 0.52 2.37
N SER A 18 5.05 0.95 2.82
CA SER A 18 6.19 0.08 3.04
C SER A 18 6.80 0.33 4.40
N SER A 19 7.50 -0.66 4.94
CA SER A 19 8.16 -0.54 6.22
C SER A 19 9.10 -1.70 6.45
N PRO A 20 10.10 -1.55 7.30
CA PRO A 20 10.80 -2.72 7.84
C PRO A 20 9.85 -3.56 8.70
N SER A 21 10.13 -4.87 8.73
CA SER A 21 9.38 -5.79 9.57
C SER A 21 9.42 -5.37 11.04
N GLY A 22 8.25 -5.31 11.70
CA GLY A 22 8.16 -4.87 13.10
C GLY A 22 7.89 -3.37 13.30
N ALA A 23 7.87 -2.55 12.25
CA ALA A 23 7.58 -1.11 12.36
C ALA A 23 6.10 -0.77 12.64
N GLY A 24 5.17 -1.74 12.55
CA GLY A 24 3.75 -1.54 12.88
C GLY A 24 2.85 -1.25 11.68
N LYS A 25 3.31 -1.49 10.45
CA LYS A 25 2.57 -1.25 9.21
C LYS A 25 1.15 -1.84 9.22
N THR A 26 1.00 -3.13 9.54
CA THR A 26 -0.30 -3.82 9.52
C THR A 26 -1.35 -3.16 10.42
N THR A 27 -0.94 -2.70 11.62
CA THR A 27 -1.85 -2.02 12.55
C THR A 27 -2.30 -0.67 11.99
N LEU A 28 -1.38 0.10 11.44
CA LEU A 28 -1.68 1.40 10.83
C LEU A 28 -2.54 1.24 9.58
N THR A 29 -2.24 0.25 8.73
CA THR A 29 -3.05 -0.05 7.52
C THR A 29 -4.50 -0.38 7.89
N LYS A 30 -4.72 -1.23 8.89
CA LYS A 30 -6.08 -1.57 9.36
C LYS A 30 -6.84 -0.34 9.83
N ARG A 31 -6.23 0.51 10.66
CA ARG A 31 -6.86 1.76 11.13
C ARG A 31 -7.16 2.72 9.97
N LEU A 32 -6.30 2.79 8.94
CA LEU A 32 -6.57 3.62 7.77
C LEU A 32 -7.78 3.11 6.98
N LEU A 33 -7.92 1.80 6.80
CA LEU A 33 -9.05 1.21 6.08
C LEU A 33 -10.37 1.36 6.86
N GLU A 34 -10.31 1.38 8.20
CA GLU A 34 -11.45 1.68 9.06
C GLU A 34 -11.87 3.16 8.97
N GLU A 35 -10.90 4.08 8.96
CA GLU A 35 -11.15 5.53 8.86
C GLU A 35 -11.58 5.98 7.46
N PHE A 36 -11.07 5.32 6.42
CA PHE A 36 -11.33 5.63 5.01
C PHE A 36 -12.00 4.43 4.31
N PRO A 37 -13.31 4.22 4.52
CA PRO A 37 -14.04 3.07 3.93
C PRO A 37 -14.13 3.12 2.40
N ASP A 38 -13.81 4.26 1.80
CA ASP A 38 -13.68 4.47 0.35
C ASP A 38 -12.30 4.08 -0.21
N LEU A 39 -11.36 3.62 0.64
CA LEU A 39 -10.11 3.01 0.21
C LEU A 39 -10.20 1.48 0.25
N ARG A 40 -9.65 0.84 -0.77
CA ARG A 40 -9.50 -0.61 -0.82
C ARG A 40 -8.07 -1.03 -0.51
N PHE A 41 -7.94 -2.18 0.12
CA PHE A 41 -6.66 -2.86 0.26
C PHE A 41 -6.42 -3.75 -0.96
N SER A 42 -5.21 -3.67 -1.52
CA SER A 42 -4.80 -4.55 -2.62
C SER A 42 -4.44 -5.92 -2.08
N VAL A 43 -5.19 -6.93 -2.47
CA VAL A 43 -4.94 -8.32 -2.11
C VAL A 43 -3.97 -8.94 -3.12
N SER A 44 -2.76 -9.26 -2.67
CA SER A 44 -1.72 -9.86 -3.51
C SER A 44 -2.00 -11.33 -3.80
N HIS A 45 -1.55 -11.81 -4.95
CA HIS A 45 -1.49 -13.23 -5.28
C HIS A 45 -0.23 -13.86 -4.67
N THR A 46 -0.31 -15.11 -4.25
CA THR A 46 0.86 -15.87 -3.78
C THR A 46 0.77 -17.34 -4.13
N THR A 47 1.94 -17.96 -4.36
CA THR A 47 2.06 -19.43 -4.52
C THR A 47 2.31 -20.13 -3.19
N ARG A 48 2.45 -19.37 -2.09
CA ARG A 48 2.56 -19.92 -0.73
C ARG A 48 1.23 -20.54 -0.31
N SER A 49 1.30 -21.68 0.36
CA SER A 49 0.12 -22.25 1.01
C SER A 49 -0.43 -21.33 2.11
N PRO A 50 -1.77 -21.27 2.30
CA PRO A 50 -2.36 -20.48 3.36
C PRO A 50 -1.91 -20.97 4.74
N ARG A 51 -1.73 -20.03 5.68
CA ARG A 51 -1.50 -20.32 7.09
C ARG A 51 -2.83 -20.50 7.82
N PRO A 52 -2.84 -21.14 9.00
CA PRO A 52 -4.05 -21.21 9.82
C PRO A 52 -4.66 -19.82 10.06
N GLY A 53 -5.93 -19.66 9.71
CA GLY A 53 -6.69 -18.41 9.86
C GLY A 53 -6.62 -17.45 8.66
N GLU A 54 -5.77 -17.70 7.67
CA GLU A 54 -5.77 -16.91 6.42
C GLU A 54 -6.91 -17.34 5.49
N VAL A 55 -7.54 -16.38 4.85
CA VAL A 55 -8.72 -16.56 3.98
C VAL A 55 -8.36 -16.12 2.55
N ASP A 56 -8.64 -17.01 1.58
CA ASP A 56 -8.46 -16.71 0.17
C ASP A 56 -9.32 -15.52 -0.28
N GLY A 57 -8.74 -14.65 -1.10
CA GLY A 57 -9.38 -13.42 -1.56
C GLY A 57 -9.46 -12.30 -0.53
N LYS A 58 -9.04 -12.54 0.72
CA LYS A 58 -8.99 -11.53 1.79
C LYS A 58 -7.57 -11.22 2.25
N ASP A 59 -6.80 -12.25 2.61
CA ASP A 59 -5.40 -12.10 3.04
C ASP A 59 -4.48 -12.17 1.84
N TYR A 60 -4.69 -13.15 0.96
CA TYR A 60 -4.05 -13.35 -0.33
C TYR A 60 -5.01 -14.04 -1.30
N HIS A 61 -4.72 -13.94 -2.60
CA HIS A 61 -5.22 -14.87 -3.60
C HIS A 61 -4.21 -16.02 -3.68
N PHE A 62 -4.53 -17.17 -3.09
CA PHE A 62 -3.67 -18.35 -3.10
C PHE A 62 -3.82 -19.09 -4.43
N VAL A 63 -2.75 -19.16 -5.21
CA VAL A 63 -2.76 -19.74 -6.55
C VAL A 63 -1.66 -20.77 -6.74
N ALA A 64 -1.88 -21.74 -7.63
CA ALA A 64 -0.83 -22.66 -8.03
C ALA A 64 0.30 -21.92 -8.78
N ARG A 65 1.53 -22.47 -8.72
CA ARG A 65 2.71 -21.87 -9.35
C ARG A 65 2.50 -21.65 -10.84
N ASP A 66 1.99 -22.67 -11.55
CA ASP A 66 1.75 -22.58 -13.00
C ASP A 66 0.78 -21.45 -13.37
N GLY A 67 -0.29 -21.30 -12.57
CA GLY A 67 -1.26 -20.22 -12.76
C GLY A 67 -0.71 -18.83 -12.42
N PHE A 68 0.26 -18.74 -11.50
CA PHE A 68 0.97 -17.49 -11.24
C PHE A 68 1.90 -17.14 -12.41
N GLU A 69 2.70 -18.11 -12.87
CA GLU A 69 3.65 -17.93 -13.97
C GLU A 69 2.94 -17.61 -15.30
N GLU A 70 1.75 -18.18 -15.53
CA GLU A 70 0.90 -17.80 -16.65
C GLU A 70 0.50 -16.32 -16.60
N ARG A 71 0.13 -15.81 -15.41
CA ARG A 71 -0.17 -14.39 -15.22
C ARG A 71 1.06 -13.51 -15.45
N VAL A 72 2.25 -13.95 -15.05
CA VAL A 72 3.51 -13.26 -15.34
C VAL A 72 3.74 -13.18 -16.85
N ARG A 73 3.63 -14.30 -17.58
CA ARG A 73 3.80 -14.33 -19.05
C ARG A 73 2.80 -13.43 -19.78
N ASN A 74 1.60 -13.31 -19.26
CA ASN A 74 0.54 -12.46 -19.80
C ASN A 74 0.55 -11.03 -19.26
N GLU A 75 1.62 -10.60 -18.59
CA GLU A 75 1.80 -9.25 -18.03
C GLU A 75 0.63 -8.76 -17.15
N ARG A 76 0.00 -9.70 -16.39
CA ARG A 76 -1.17 -9.39 -15.55
C ARG A 76 -0.81 -8.81 -14.19
N PHE A 77 0.47 -8.71 -13.85
CA PHE A 77 0.94 -8.14 -12.59
C PHE A 77 1.52 -6.73 -12.76
N LEU A 78 1.16 -5.86 -11.84
CA LEU A 78 1.84 -4.58 -11.63
C LEU A 78 3.29 -4.77 -11.20
N GLU A 79 3.46 -5.65 -10.22
CA GLU A 79 4.74 -6.09 -9.69
C GLU A 79 4.64 -7.56 -9.31
N TRP A 80 5.77 -8.23 -9.29
CA TRP A 80 5.90 -9.54 -8.68
C TRP A 80 7.35 -9.79 -8.25
N ALA A 81 7.51 -10.65 -7.24
CA ALA A 81 8.82 -11.06 -6.73
C ALA A 81 8.78 -12.49 -6.20
N GLU A 82 9.94 -13.14 -6.18
CA GLU A 82 10.14 -14.40 -5.45
C GLU A 82 10.70 -14.09 -4.07
N VAL A 83 10.02 -14.58 -3.03
CA VAL A 83 10.43 -14.43 -1.64
C VAL A 83 10.41 -15.80 -0.96
N HIS A 84 11.56 -16.25 -0.52
CA HIS A 84 11.73 -17.56 0.12
C HIS A 84 11.12 -18.73 -0.67
N GLY A 85 11.33 -18.75 -2.00
CA GLY A 85 10.85 -19.79 -2.90
C GLY A 85 9.37 -19.72 -3.27
N ASN A 86 8.64 -18.72 -2.77
CA ASN A 86 7.25 -18.46 -3.16
C ASN A 86 7.16 -17.18 -3.97
N LEU A 87 6.23 -17.16 -4.92
CA LEU A 87 5.94 -15.99 -5.73
C LEU A 87 4.86 -15.14 -5.04
N TYR A 88 5.03 -13.84 -5.13
CA TYR A 88 4.06 -12.84 -4.66
C TYR A 88 3.88 -11.79 -5.76
N GLY A 89 2.66 -11.29 -5.96
CA GLY A 89 2.45 -10.26 -6.97
C GLY A 89 1.11 -9.55 -6.85
N THR A 90 1.11 -8.29 -7.23
CA THR A 90 -0.06 -7.42 -7.24
C THR A 90 -0.66 -7.37 -8.64
N SER A 91 -1.91 -7.82 -8.78
CA SER A 91 -2.59 -7.90 -10.07
C SER A 91 -3.09 -6.53 -10.56
N LEU A 92 -2.95 -6.27 -11.87
CA LEU A 92 -3.60 -5.14 -12.55
C LEU A 92 -5.12 -5.15 -12.37
N GLY A 93 -5.73 -6.32 -12.39
CA GLY A 93 -7.19 -6.48 -12.21
C GLY A 93 -7.71 -6.00 -10.85
N GLU A 94 -6.86 -5.90 -9.82
CA GLU A 94 -7.25 -5.29 -8.54
C GLU A 94 -7.57 -3.80 -8.70
N ILE A 95 -6.70 -3.07 -9.42
CA ILE A 95 -6.92 -1.64 -9.68
C ILE A 95 -8.15 -1.45 -10.58
N GLU A 96 -8.30 -2.26 -11.61
CA GLU A 96 -9.43 -2.18 -12.54
C GLU A 96 -10.76 -2.38 -11.80
N ARG A 97 -10.85 -3.40 -10.95
CA ARG A 97 -12.03 -3.65 -10.11
C ARG A 97 -12.30 -2.52 -9.11
N ALA A 98 -11.25 -1.98 -8.50
CA ALA A 98 -11.39 -0.88 -7.56
C ALA A 98 -11.88 0.41 -8.25
N LYS A 99 -11.36 0.71 -9.44
CA LYS A 99 -11.81 1.86 -10.24
C LYS A 99 -13.23 1.71 -10.79
N ALA A 100 -13.68 0.48 -11.05
CA ALA A 100 -15.03 0.20 -11.51
C ALA A 100 -16.09 0.35 -10.39
N ASP A 101 -15.68 0.36 -9.13
CA ASP A 101 -16.57 0.59 -8.00
C ASP A 101 -16.75 2.09 -7.74
N PRO A 102 -17.97 2.64 -7.91
CA PRO A 102 -18.23 4.07 -7.74
C PRO A 102 -18.05 4.56 -6.29
N GLN A 103 -17.99 3.66 -5.31
CA GLN A 103 -17.73 4.02 -3.90
C GLN A 103 -16.24 4.02 -3.57
N CYS A 104 -15.40 3.41 -4.42
CA CYS A 104 -13.96 3.34 -4.18
C CYS A 104 -13.25 4.59 -4.72
N ARG A 105 -12.48 5.25 -3.87
CA ARG A 105 -11.72 6.48 -4.19
C ARG A 105 -10.22 6.27 -4.17
N GLY A 106 -9.76 5.05 -3.91
CA GLY A 106 -8.33 4.78 -3.91
C GLY A 106 -7.99 3.39 -3.43
N MET A 107 -6.71 3.06 -3.53
CA MET A 107 -6.19 1.75 -3.16
C MET A 107 -4.87 1.88 -2.40
N ILE A 108 -4.71 1.03 -1.39
CA ILE A 108 -3.49 0.89 -0.59
C ILE A 108 -2.80 -0.42 -0.98
N PHE A 109 -1.50 -0.33 -1.28
CA PHE A 109 -0.61 -1.45 -1.55
C PHE A 109 0.33 -1.63 -0.35
N ASP A 110 0.30 -2.82 0.27
CA ASP A 110 1.23 -3.22 1.33
C ASP A 110 2.33 -4.08 0.71
N ILE A 111 3.42 -3.45 0.31
CA ILE A 111 4.52 -4.08 -0.44
C ILE A 111 5.88 -3.64 0.07
N ASP A 112 6.90 -4.41 -0.27
CA ASP A 112 8.28 -4.05 0.01
C ASP A 112 8.85 -3.03 -1.01
N TYR A 113 10.11 -2.64 -0.81
CA TYR A 113 10.80 -1.71 -1.70
C TYR A 113 10.91 -2.22 -3.15
N GLN A 114 11.12 -3.54 -3.36
CA GLN A 114 11.28 -4.10 -4.70
C GLN A 114 9.98 -3.99 -5.49
N GLY A 115 8.86 -4.35 -4.86
CA GLY A 115 7.53 -4.16 -5.43
C GLY A 115 7.19 -2.69 -5.66
N ALA A 116 7.54 -1.82 -4.70
CA ALA A 116 7.35 -0.37 -4.82
C ALA A 116 8.06 0.22 -6.05
N ARG A 117 9.29 -0.22 -6.33
CA ARG A 117 10.03 0.19 -7.56
C ARG A 117 9.30 -0.20 -8.84
N GLN A 118 8.81 -1.45 -8.92
CA GLN A 118 8.11 -1.94 -10.10
C GLN A 118 6.79 -1.19 -10.32
N ILE A 119 6.02 -0.98 -9.25
CA ILE A 119 4.75 -0.25 -9.34
C ILE A 119 4.99 1.20 -9.75
N ARG A 120 5.95 1.89 -9.12
CA ARG A 120 6.24 3.30 -9.45
C ARG A 120 6.72 3.50 -10.90
N ALA A 121 7.44 2.54 -11.46
CA ALA A 121 7.84 2.57 -12.86
C ALA A 121 6.64 2.52 -13.83
N LYS A 122 5.56 1.83 -13.44
CA LYS A 122 4.32 1.72 -14.23
C LYS A 122 3.28 2.81 -13.89
N LEU A 123 3.31 3.31 -12.66
CA LEU A 123 2.36 4.28 -12.10
C LEU A 123 3.12 5.44 -11.42
N PRO A 124 3.71 6.37 -12.19
CA PRO A 124 4.60 7.42 -11.64
C PRO A 124 3.90 8.39 -10.68
N GLY A 125 2.56 8.49 -10.72
CA GLY A 125 1.78 9.33 -9.82
C GLY A 125 1.40 8.68 -8.48
N ILE A 126 1.90 7.48 -8.18
CA ILE A 126 1.59 6.78 -6.93
C ILE A 126 2.34 7.41 -5.75
N THR A 127 1.65 7.59 -4.64
CA THR A 127 2.21 8.13 -3.41
C THR A 127 2.85 7.02 -2.57
N GLY A 128 4.11 7.18 -2.20
CA GLY A 128 4.84 6.23 -1.35
C GLY A 128 5.01 6.75 0.08
N ILE A 129 4.56 5.96 1.06
CA ILE A 129 4.76 6.24 2.49
C ILE A 129 5.61 5.12 3.09
N PHE A 130 6.71 5.49 3.74
CA PHE A 130 7.58 4.56 4.45
C PHE A 130 7.44 4.74 5.96
N ILE A 131 7.06 3.67 6.66
CA ILE A 131 6.84 3.68 8.10
C ILE A 131 8.13 3.21 8.78
N LEU A 132 8.64 4.04 9.68
CA LEU A 132 9.86 3.79 10.44
C LEU A 132 9.56 3.48 11.91
N PRO A 133 10.33 2.59 12.55
CA PRO A 133 10.36 2.53 14.02
C PRO A 133 11.01 3.80 14.57
N PRO A 134 10.76 4.18 15.84
CA PRO A 134 11.39 5.36 16.45
C PRO A 134 12.91 5.20 16.62
N THR A 135 13.35 3.98 16.92
CA THR A 135 14.78 3.63 17.05
C THR A 135 15.01 2.17 16.67
N MET A 136 16.26 1.84 16.34
CA MET A 136 16.65 0.44 16.09
C MET A 136 16.54 -0.47 17.33
N PRO A 137 16.91 -0.05 18.55
CA PRO A 137 16.64 -0.84 19.76
C PRO A 137 15.15 -1.14 19.98
N GLU A 138 14.27 -0.16 19.71
CA GLU A 138 12.83 -0.38 19.83
C GLU A 138 12.34 -1.38 18.77
N LEU A 139 12.84 -1.31 17.55
CA LEU A 139 12.54 -2.31 16.52
C LEU A 139 12.93 -3.72 16.98
N LEU A 140 14.13 -3.88 17.52
CA LEU A 140 14.60 -5.17 18.04
C LEU A 140 13.69 -5.68 19.16
N ARG A 141 13.27 -4.80 20.08
CA ARG A 141 12.32 -5.13 21.14
C ARG A 141 10.98 -5.63 20.57
N ARG A 142 10.46 -4.94 19.55
CA ARG A 142 9.20 -5.33 18.87
C ARG A 142 9.30 -6.66 18.14
N LEU A 143 10.45 -6.93 17.53
CA LEU A 143 10.71 -8.21 16.86
C LEU A 143 10.75 -9.37 17.88
N ARG A 144 11.40 -9.18 19.04
CA ARG A 144 11.43 -10.18 20.14
C ARG A 144 10.10 -10.40 20.80
N GLY A 145 9.21 -9.40 20.81
CA GLY A 145 7.88 -9.50 21.41
C GLY A 145 6.90 -10.42 20.67
N ARG A 146 7.26 -10.98 19.53
CA ARG A 146 6.49 -12.02 18.83
C ARG A 146 6.86 -13.38 19.40
N ALA A 147 6.09 -13.87 20.35
CA ALA A 147 6.35 -14.95 21.31
C ALA A 147 6.72 -16.35 20.76
N SER A 148 6.95 -16.55 19.47
CA SER A 148 7.21 -17.85 18.88
C SER A 148 8.51 -17.95 18.05
N GLU A 149 9.32 -16.89 18.01
CA GLU A 149 10.51 -16.86 17.15
C GLU A 149 11.80 -17.08 17.97
N THR A 150 12.73 -17.86 17.43
CA THR A 150 14.08 -18.04 18.02
C THR A 150 14.88 -16.74 17.85
N GLU A 151 15.89 -16.54 18.72
CA GLU A 151 16.77 -15.36 18.63
C GLU A 151 17.47 -15.27 17.26
N GLU A 152 17.82 -16.39 16.63
CA GLU A 152 18.39 -16.43 15.28
C GLU A 152 17.45 -15.84 14.22
N VAL A 153 16.17 -16.19 14.30
CA VAL A 153 15.14 -15.62 13.41
C VAL A 153 14.98 -14.13 13.65
N VAL A 154 14.99 -13.69 14.91
CA VAL A 154 14.92 -12.29 15.28
C VAL A 154 16.11 -11.51 14.72
N GLN A 155 17.33 -12.00 14.89
CA GLN A 155 18.54 -11.35 14.36
C GLN A 155 18.56 -11.27 12.83
N ARG A 156 18.14 -12.34 12.17
CA ARG A 156 17.98 -12.33 10.71
C ARG A 156 16.96 -11.25 10.26
N ARG A 157 15.80 -11.17 10.91
CA ARG A 157 14.79 -10.15 10.61
C ARG A 157 15.29 -8.73 10.88
N TYR A 158 16.04 -8.56 11.95
CA TYR A 158 16.66 -7.27 12.29
C TYR A 158 17.66 -6.82 11.22
N SER A 159 18.51 -7.72 10.73
CA SER A 159 19.45 -7.45 9.65
C SER A 159 18.73 -7.15 8.31
N VAL A 160 17.60 -7.80 8.04
CA VAL A 160 16.76 -7.48 6.87
C VAL A 160 16.16 -6.10 7.02
N ALA A 161 15.62 -5.78 8.20
CA ALA A 161 15.02 -4.48 8.48
C ALA A 161 15.99 -3.30 8.32
N GLN A 162 17.27 -3.48 8.70
CA GLN A 162 18.31 -2.47 8.45
C GLN A 162 18.46 -2.16 6.96
N ARG A 163 18.54 -3.21 6.12
CA ARG A 163 18.63 -3.05 4.66
C ARG A 163 17.37 -2.43 4.04
N GLU A 164 16.19 -2.78 4.57
CA GLU A 164 14.94 -2.18 4.12
C GLU A 164 14.91 -0.67 4.39
N ILE A 165 15.44 -0.23 5.53
CA ILE A 165 15.53 1.20 5.90
C ILE A 165 16.45 1.97 4.95
N GLU A 166 17.50 1.39 4.39
CA GLU A 166 18.40 2.05 3.44
C GLU A 166 17.67 2.60 2.20
N HIS A 167 16.49 2.06 1.90
CA HIS A 167 15.67 2.47 0.75
C HIS A 167 14.67 3.59 1.05
N TYR A 168 14.73 4.21 2.24
CA TYR A 168 13.78 5.25 2.67
C TYR A 168 13.65 6.41 1.67
N ALA A 169 14.76 6.80 1.01
CA ALA A 169 14.80 7.92 0.08
C ALA A 169 13.96 7.70 -1.21
N PHE A 170 13.51 6.48 -1.44
CA PHE A 170 12.63 6.16 -2.56
C PHE A 170 11.17 6.59 -2.33
N PHE A 171 10.78 6.85 -1.10
CA PHE A 171 9.41 7.18 -0.72
C PHE A 171 9.20 8.68 -0.58
N ASP A 172 7.95 9.14 -0.78
CA ASP A 172 7.62 10.56 -0.73
C ASP A 172 7.45 11.07 0.70
N TYR A 173 7.04 10.17 1.62
CA TYR A 173 6.79 10.48 3.01
C TYR A 173 7.41 9.46 3.95
N LEU A 174 7.91 9.94 5.08
CA LEU A 174 8.40 9.11 6.19
C LEU A 174 7.49 9.32 7.41
N VAL A 175 6.99 8.23 7.99
CA VAL A 175 6.16 8.27 9.19
C VAL A 175 6.86 7.47 10.30
N ILE A 176 7.28 8.16 11.34
CA ILE A 176 7.87 7.52 12.52
C ILE A 176 6.75 7.03 13.42
N ASN A 177 6.71 5.70 13.66
CA ASN A 177 5.75 5.04 14.52
C ASN A 177 6.34 4.87 15.94
N ASP A 178 6.45 5.99 16.62
CA ASP A 178 6.80 6.11 18.04
C ASP A 178 5.56 5.89 18.94
N ASP A 179 4.51 6.65 18.68
CA ASP A 179 3.17 6.47 19.22
C ASP A 179 2.21 6.15 18.07
N LEU A 180 1.38 5.12 18.26
CA LEU A 180 0.49 4.61 17.22
C LEU A 180 -0.56 5.64 16.79
N SER A 181 -1.08 6.45 17.72
CA SER A 181 -2.10 7.46 17.40
C SER A 181 -1.51 8.63 16.67
N VAL A 182 -0.34 9.09 17.08
CA VAL A 182 0.41 10.17 16.40
C VAL A 182 0.83 9.73 15.00
N ALA A 183 1.34 8.51 14.85
CA ALA A 183 1.70 7.96 13.54
C ALA A 183 0.47 7.84 12.62
N PHE A 184 -0.66 7.40 13.17
CA PHE A 184 -1.92 7.34 12.44
C PHE A 184 -2.38 8.73 11.97
N ASP A 185 -2.36 9.74 12.83
CA ASP A 185 -2.75 11.11 12.49
C ASP A 185 -1.85 11.70 11.40
N ARG A 186 -0.55 11.43 11.43
CA ARG A 186 0.38 11.79 10.35
C ARG A 186 0.01 11.14 9.04
N MET A 187 -0.27 9.83 9.03
CA MET A 187 -0.70 9.11 7.82
C MET A 187 -2.03 9.62 7.29
N LYS A 188 -2.99 9.87 8.17
CA LYS A 188 -4.29 10.47 7.82
C LYS A 188 -4.09 11.85 7.18
N GLY A 189 -3.24 12.70 7.77
CA GLY A 189 -2.90 14.01 7.21
C GLY A 189 -2.29 13.93 5.80
N ILE A 190 -1.39 12.96 5.56
CA ILE A 190 -0.81 12.71 4.23
C ILE A 190 -1.91 12.33 3.23
N LEU A 191 -2.79 11.37 3.56
CA LEU A 191 -3.86 10.95 2.66
C LEU A 191 -4.83 12.10 2.32
N LEU A 192 -5.18 12.92 3.31
CA LEU A 192 -6.04 14.10 3.09
C LEU A 192 -5.35 15.14 2.19
N ALA A 193 -4.06 15.40 2.40
CA ALA A 193 -3.29 16.32 1.57
C ALA A 193 -3.14 15.80 0.13
N GLU A 194 -2.88 14.49 -0.03
CA GLU A 194 -2.79 13.85 -1.34
C GLU A 194 -4.10 13.95 -2.13
N ARG A 195 -5.25 13.83 -1.46
CA ARG A 195 -6.58 14.03 -2.08
C ARG A 195 -6.80 15.46 -2.54
N CYS A 196 -6.17 16.45 -1.91
CA CYS A 196 -6.29 17.86 -2.22
C CYS A 196 -5.25 18.36 -3.24
N LYS A 197 -4.39 17.51 -3.78
CA LYS A 197 -3.42 17.92 -4.79
C LYS A 197 -4.10 18.54 -6.02
N ARG A 198 -3.59 19.68 -6.48
CA ARG A 198 -4.07 20.37 -7.69
C ARG A 198 -4.21 19.41 -8.89
N THR A 199 -3.25 18.54 -9.08
CA THR A 199 -3.26 17.57 -10.18
C THR A 199 -4.43 16.59 -10.13
N ARG A 200 -5.01 16.34 -8.95
CA ARG A 200 -6.19 15.48 -8.76
C ARG A 200 -7.50 16.27 -8.90
N LEU A 201 -7.53 17.53 -8.48
CA LEU A 201 -8.74 18.36 -8.46
C LEU A 201 -8.82 19.33 -9.65
N ALA A 202 -7.88 19.29 -10.60
CA ALA A 202 -7.87 20.19 -11.75
C ALA A 202 -9.16 20.08 -12.58
N SER A 203 -9.67 18.87 -12.80
CA SER A 203 -10.90 18.62 -13.54
C SER A 203 -12.12 19.25 -12.89
N VAL A 204 -12.17 19.34 -11.57
CA VAL A 204 -13.24 20.02 -10.83
C VAL A 204 -13.19 21.53 -11.11
N ALA A 205 -12.00 22.14 -11.00
CA ALA A 205 -11.83 23.56 -11.29
C ALA A 205 -12.16 23.90 -12.76
N GLU A 206 -11.75 23.06 -13.69
CA GLU A 206 -12.05 23.20 -15.11
C GLU A 206 -13.55 23.05 -15.41
N SER A 207 -14.26 22.19 -14.70
CA SER A 207 -15.71 22.04 -14.81
C SER A 207 -16.42 23.33 -14.36
N LEU A 208 -16.02 23.88 -13.21
CA LEU A 208 -16.58 25.14 -12.71
C LEU A 208 -16.40 26.29 -13.69
N LEU A 209 -15.25 26.33 -14.39
CA LEU A 209 -15.01 27.36 -15.41
C LEU A 209 -15.90 27.18 -16.65
N ARG A 210 -16.19 25.93 -17.04
CA ARG A 210 -17.11 25.66 -18.19
C ARG A 210 -18.56 25.99 -17.86
N ASP A 211 -18.96 25.81 -16.62
CA ASP A 211 -20.32 26.03 -16.15
C ASP A 211 -20.60 27.54 -15.82
N ALA A 212 -19.55 28.37 -15.85
CA ALA A 212 -19.72 29.81 -15.63
C ALA A 212 -20.51 30.44 -16.79
N PRO A 213 -21.52 31.30 -16.52
CA PRO A 213 -22.24 32.01 -17.58
C PRO A 213 -21.27 32.88 -18.37
N ALA A 214 -21.44 32.91 -19.69
CA ALA A 214 -20.68 33.81 -20.55
C ALA A 214 -21.00 35.28 -20.13
N THR A 215 -19.99 36.01 -19.71
CA THR A 215 -20.10 37.46 -19.38
C THR A 215 -20.12 38.27 -20.64
#